data_29f83eafa829a9c8f7c8f01907cabd9f
#
_entry.id   29f83eafa829a9c8f7c8f01907cabd9f
#
_cell.length_a   1.000
_cell.length_b   1.000
_cell.length_c   1.000
_cell.angle_alpha   90.00
_cell.angle_beta   90.00
_cell.angle_gamma   90.00
#
_symmetry.space_group_name_H-M   'P 1'
#
loop_
_entity.id
_entity.type
_entity.pdbx_description
1 polymer ?
#
loop_
_entity_poly.entity_id
_entity_poly.type
_entity_poly.pdbx_seq_one_letter_code
_entity_poly.pdbx_strand_id
1 'polypeptide(L)'
;MKYTFRSEKELQGVIQASTGIPQKVINNAKYHIGLVEECFEDGACGNFYILTDDDGIDSDTYKDCLREYNLIEGDYEFDDLICTENGFEWHIRVFIGTDAYWGFFYKCKTEEVCYGK
;
A
#
# COMPACT_ATOMS: atom_id res chain seq x y z
N MET A 1 -1.61 -9.79 7.36
CA MET A 1 -0.23 -9.46 7.75
C MET A 1 0.19 -8.15 7.11
N LYS A 2 1.03 -7.42 7.80
CA LYS A 2 1.46 -6.09 7.37
C LYS A 2 2.97 -6.08 7.16
N TYR A 3 3.41 -5.66 5.98
CA TYR A 3 4.82 -5.41 5.70
C TYR A 3 5.00 -3.90 5.55
N THR A 4 6.06 -3.37 6.10
CA THR A 4 6.30 -1.92 6.16
C THR A 4 7.65 -1.58 5.54
N PHE A 5 7.71 -0.52 4.75
CA PHE A 5 8.97 -0.06 4.18
C PHE A 5 8.95 1.46 3.97
N ARG A 6 10.11 2.09 4.09
CA ARG A 6 10.30 3.53 3.88
C ARG A 6 11.41 3.84 2.89
N SER A 7 12.13 2.81 2.44
CA SER A 7 13.25 2.97 1.53
C SER A 7 13.33 1.76 0.63
N GLU A 8 14.11 1.87 -0.44
CA GLU A 8 14.34 0.74 -1.32
C GLU A 8 15.00 -0.42 -0.58
N LYS A 9 15.90 -0.12 0.34
CA LYS A 9 16.55 -1.16 1.14
C LYS A 9 15.55 -1.93 1.99
N GLU A 10 14.62 -1.22 2.63
CA GLU A 10 13.58 -1.87 3.43
C GLU A 10 12.63 -2.67 2.55
N LEU A 11 12.31 -2.17 1.36
CA LEU A 11 11.48 -2.90 0.41
C LEU A 11 12.14 -4.21 0.00
N GLN A 12 13.46 -4.23 -0.19
CA GLN A 12 14.17 -5.47 -0.50
C GLN A 12 13.99 -6.50 0.62
N GLY A 13 14.02 -6.05 1.86
CA GLY A 13 13.74 -6.92 3.01
C GLY A 13 12.33 -7.50 2.97
N VAL A 14 11.36 -6.70 2.58
CA VAL A 14 9.97 -7.17 2.43
C VAL A 14 9.89 -8.20 1.32
N ILE A 15 10.53 -7.96 0.19
CA ILE A 15 10.53 -8.90 -0.94
C ILE A 15 11.09 -10.26 -0.51
N GLN A 16 12.16 -10.26 0.27
CA GLN A 16 12.79 -11.50 0.74
C GLN A 16 11.94 -12.23 1.78
N ALA A 17 11.22 -11.48 2.60
CA ALA A 17 10.45 -12.06 3.70
C ALA A 17 9.05 -12.52 3.28
N SER A 18 8.53 -11.99 2.19
CA SER A 18 7.15 -12.24 1.78
C SER A 18 7.04 -13.29 0.67
N THR A 19 5.87 -13.89 0.58
CA THR A 19 5.51 -14.77 -0.55
C THR A 19 4.11 -14.36 -1.01
N GLY A 20 3.84 -14.57 -2.29
CA GLY A 20 2.50 -14.34 -2.81
C GLY A 20 2.18 -12.91 -3.19
N ILE A 21 3.14 -12.00 -3.08
CA ILE A 21 2.94 -10.63 -3.55
C ILE A 21 3.29 -10.60 -5.05
N PRO A 22 2.34 -10.20 -5.92
CA PRO A 22 2.60 -10.18 -7.36
C PRO A 22 3.75 -9.26 -7.74
N GLN A 23 4.47 -9.61 -8.79
CA GLN A 23 5.59 -8.80 -9.26
C GLN A 23 5.14 -7.39 -9.65
N LYS A 24 3.93 -7.24 -10.19
CA LYS A 24 3.41 -5.92 -10.55
C LYS A 24 3.24 -5.03 -9.33
N VAL A 25 2.85 -5.60 -8.19
CA VAL A 25 2.74 -4.86 -6.94
C VAL A 25 4.13 -4.44 -6.46
N ILE A 26 5.11 -5.34 -6.54
CA ILE A 26 6.49 -5.03 -6.18
C ILE A 26 7.04 -3.91 -7.08
N ASN A 27 6.78 -3.98 -8.38
CA ASN A 27 7.24 -2.94 -9.30
C ASN A 27 6.61 -1.58 -8.98
N ASN A 28 5.33 -1.59 -8.62
CA ASN A 28 4.63 -0.37 -8.25
C ASN A 28 5.19 0.21 -6.94
N ALA A 29 5.52 -0.67 -5.98
CA ALA A 29 6.14 -0.26 -4.73
C ALA A 29 7.51 0.38 -4.99
N LYS A 30 8.30 -0.19 -5.88
CA LYS A 30 9.60 0.39 -6.25
C LYS A 30 9.44 1.77 -6.88
N TYR A 31 8.44 1.92 -7.73
CA TYR A 31 8.17 3.21 -8.35
C TYR A 31 7.85 4.28 -7.31
N HIS A 32 6.94 3.98 -6.38
CA HIS A 32 6.55 4.95 -5.37
C HIS A 32 7.68 5.27 -4.39
N ILE A 33 8.44 4.27 -3.97
CA ILE A 33 9.56 4.53 -3.05
C ILE A 33 10.65 5.34 -3.76
N GLY A 34 10.83 5.14 -5.05
CA GLY A 34 11.75 5.95 -5.85
C GLY A 34 11.33 7.41 -5.89
N LEU A 35 10.03 7.67 -6.04
CA LEU A 35 9.51 9.03 -5.99
C LEU A 35 9.75 9.67 -4.62
N VAL A 36 9.54 8.89 -3.57
CA VAL A 36 9.75 9.37 -2.20
C VAL A 36 11.22 9.75 -2.00
N GLU A 37 12.14 8.89 -2.41
CA GLU A 37 13.57 9.17 -2.25
C GLU A 37 14.03 10.35 -3.07
N GLU A 38 13.38 10.61 -4.21
CA GLU A 38 13.71 11.74 -5.07
C GLU A 38 13.12 13.05 -4.58
N CYS A 39 11.89 13.03 -4.08
CA CYS A 39 11.14 14.24 -3.76
C CYS A 39 11.15 14.61 -2.28
N PHE A 40 11.39 13.66 -1.40
CA PHE A 40 11.31 13.89 0.04
C PHE A 40 12.64 13.52 0.69
N GLU A 41 13.45 14.53 0.95
CA GLU A 41 14.68 14.34 1.67
C GLU A 41 14.42 14.27 3.18
N ASP A 42 15.37 13.74 3.92
CA ASP A 42 15.38 13.75 5.39
C ASP A 42 14.21 13.00 6.04
N GLY A 43 13.66 12.01 5.35
CA GLY A 43 12.66 11.16 5.95
C GLY A 43 11.32 11.81 6.21
N ALA A 44 11.00 12.84 5.45
CA ALA A 44 9.71 13.52 5.57
C ALA A 44 8.53 12.64 5.15
N CYS A 45 8.78 11.51 4.52
CA CYS A 45 7.71 10.61 4.12
C CYS A 45 7.31 9.66 5.26
N GLY A 46 6.06 9.21 5.21
CA GLY A 46 5.60 8.16 6.11
C GLY A 46 5.95 6.78 5.59
N ASN A 47 5.42 5.78 6.24
CA ASN A 47 5.61 4.40 5.83
C ASN A 47 4.71 4.02 4.66
N PHE A 48 5.19 3.10 3.84
CA PHE A 48 4.35 2.37 2.91
C PHE A 48 4.11 0.98 3.50
N TYR A 49 2.90 0.50 3.29
CA TYR A 49 2.47 -0.80 3.83
C TYR A 49 2.02 -1.71 2.70
N ILE A 50 2.35 -2.99 2.80
CA ILE A 50 1.76 -4.02 1.95
C ILE A 50 0.95 -4.92 2.86
N LEU A 51 -0.36 -4.91 2.66
CA LEU A 51 -1.31 -5.66 3.48
C LEU A 51 -1.77 -6.88 2.70
N THR A 52 -1.56 -8.05 3.27
CA THR A 52 -1.88 -9.30 2.59
C THR A 52 -3.18 -9.93 3.08
N ASP A 53 -3.94 -9.22 3.90
CA ASP A 53 -5.24 -9.69 4.36
C ASP A 53 -6.25 -9.69 3.21
N ASP A 54 -7.07 -10.71 3.14
CA ASP A 54 -8.05 -10.86 2.06
C ASP A 54 -9.18 -9.83 2.12
N ASP A 55 -9.39 -9.24 3.28
CA ASP A 55 -10.47 -8.29 3.51
C ASP A 55 -10.17 -6.87 3.02
N GLY A 56 -8.98 -6.64 2.51
CA GLY A 56 -8.63 -5.35 1.96
C GLY A 56 -8.76 -4.23 2.99
N ILE A 57 -9.50 -3.19 2.61
CA ILE A 57 -9.69 -2.03 3.49
C ILE A 57 -10.67 -2.29 4.64
N ASP A 58 -11.35 -3.43 4.62
CA ASP A 58 -12.21 -3.81 5.75
C ASP A 58 -11.44 -4.55 6.83
N SER A 59 -10.18 -4.88 6.57
CA SER A 59 -9.37 -5.61 7.55
C SER A 59 -9.05 -4.76 8.78
N ASP A 60 -8.89 -5.43 9.90
CA ASP A 60 -8.48 -4.75 11.13
C ASP A 60 -7.08 -4.16 10.98
N THR A 61 -6.23 -4.83 10.22
CA THR A 61 -4.87 -4.35 9.97
C THR A 61 -4.88 -2.99 9.27
N TYR A 62 -5.71 -2.84 8.25
CA TYR A 62 -5.84 -1.56 7.54
C TYR A 62 -6.36 -0.46 8.49
N LYS A 63 -7.39 -0.78 9.25
CA LYS A 63 -7.98 0.18 10.18
C LYS A 63 -7.00 0.60 11.27
N ASP A 64 -6.17 -0.33 11.73
CA ASP A 64 -5.12 -0.02 12.70
C ASP A 64 -4.07 0.93 12.10
N CYS A 65 -3.71 0.74 10.84
CA CYS A 65 -2.78 1.64 10.17
C CYS A 65 -3.34 3.06 10.06
N LEU A 66 -4.63 3.19 9.75
CA LEU A 66 -5.27 4.51 9.71
C LEU A 66 -5.22 5.19 11.07
N ARG A 67 -5.50 4.44 12.14
CA ARG A 67 -5.46 4.99 13.50
C ARG A 67 -4.06 5.43 13.88
N GLU A 68 -3.06 4.68 13.46
CA GLU A 68 -1.65 5.00 13.75
C GLU A 68 -1.27 6.39 13.25
N TYR A 69 -1.83 6.81 12.12
CA TYR A 69 -1.56 8.13 11.54
C TYR A 69 -2.65 9.13 11.84
N ASN A 70 -3.59 8.78 12.71
CA ASN A 70 -4.70 9.65 13.08
C ASN A 70 -5.51 10.10 11.85
N LEU A 71 -5.72 9.18 10.95
CA LEU A 71 -6.47 9.44 9.72
C LEU A 71 -7.87 8.90 9.80
N ILE A 72 -8.73 9.50 9.02
CA ILE A 72 -10.07 8.98 8.81
C ILE A 72 -10.21 8.54 7.36
N GLU A 73 -11.09 7.59 7.14
CA GLU A 73 -11.38 7.10 5.80
C GLU A 73 -11.82 8.26 4.92
N GLY A 74 -11.24 8.38 3.76
CA GLY A 74 -11.51 9.47 2.84
C GLY A 74 -10.40 10.52 2.76
N ASP A 75 -9.44 10.47 3.67
CA ASP A 75 -8.32 11.41 3.67
C ASP A 75 -7.18 10.96 2.73
N TYR A 76 -7.50 10.34 1.62
CA TYR A 76 -6.49 9.87 0.68
C TYR A 76 -6.56 10.64 -0.65
N GLU A 77 -5.43 10.67 -1.36
CA GLU A 77 -5.35 11.37 -2.64
C GLU A 77 -5.93 10.54 -3.78
N PHE A 78 -5.59 9.28 -3.84
CA PHE A 78 -6.13 8.41 -4.89
C PHE A 78 -6.00 6.94 -4.53
N ASP A 79 -6.77 6.13 -5.24
CA ASP A 79 -6.73 4.67 -5.15
C ASP A 79 -6.73 4.14 -6.58
N ASP A 80 -5.70 3.39 -6.94
CA ASP A 80 -5.54 2.82 -8.27
C ASP A 80 -5.46 1.31 -8.25
N LEU A 81 -6.08 0.68 -9.24
CA LEU A 81 -5.92 -0.75 -9.48
C LEU A 81 -4.54 -1.00 -10.08
N ILE A 82 -3.80 -1.93 -9.50
CA ILE A 82 -2.48 -2.33 -10.00
C ILE A 82 -2.60 -3.54 -10.93
N CYS A 83 -3.24 -4.59 -10.45
CA CYS A 83 -3.39 -5.83 -11.22
C CYS A 83 -4.47 -6.72 -10.61
N THR A 84 -4.91 -7.68 -11.41
CA THR A 84 -5.85 -8.71 -10.97
C THR A 84 -5.14 -10.06 -11.13
N GLU A 85 -5.11 -10.84 -10.07
CA GLU A 85 -4.40 -12.11 -10.08
C GLU A 85 -5.00 -13.06 -9.04
N ASN A 86 -5.22 -14.29 -9.45
CA ASN A 86 -5.67 -15.37 -8.56
C ASN A 86 -6.97 -15.04 -7.80
N GLY A 87 -7.88 -14.32 -8.44
CA GLY A 87 -9.17 -13.99 -7.83
C GLY A 87 -9.15 -12.78 -6.93
N PHE A 88 -8.05 -12.05 -6.93
CA PHE A 88 -7.91 -10.82 -6.15
C PHE A 88 -7.52 -9.65 -7.02
N GLU A 89 -7.97 -8.47 -6.64
CA GLU A 89 -7.50 -7.21 -7.21
C GLU A 89 -6.56 -6.57 -6.21
N TRP A 90 -5.39 -6.17 -6.70
CA TRP A 90 -4.42 -5.43 -5.89
C TRP A 90 -4.51 -3.96 -6.22
N HIS A 91 -4.56 -3.15 -5.18
CA HIS A 91 -4.71 -1.70 -5.28
C HIS A 91 -3.62 -0.99 -4.48
N ILE A 92 -3.44 0.28 -4.80
CA ILE A 92 -2.65 1.19 -3.99
C ILE A 92 -3.54 2.37 -3.59
N ARG A 93 -3.51 2.74 -2.31
CA ARG A 93 -4.08 3.98 -1.79
C ARG A 93 -2.95 4.87 -1.35
N VAL A 94 -2.92 6.08 -1.85
CA VAL A 94 -1.85 7.03 -1.59
C VAL A 94 -2.37 8.23 -0.83
N PHE A 95 -1.61 8.62 0.18
CA PHE A 95 -1.89 9.79 1.00
C PHE A 95 -0.71 10.75 0.85
N ILE A 96 -0.99 11.96 0.39
CA ILE A 96 0.04 12.96 0.17
C ILE A 96 -0.33 14.20 0.98
N GLY A 97 0.55 14.57 1.90
CA GLY A 97 0.41 15.80 2.67
C GLY A 97 1.55 16.74 2.34
N THR A 98 1.63 17.84 3.07
CA THR A 98 2.67 18.84 2.84
C THR A 98 4.07 18.25 3.01
N ASP A 99 4.24 17.44 4.05
CA ASP A 99 5.54 16.85 4.38
C ASP A 99 5.47 15.34 4.48
N ALA A 100 4.48 14.72 3.83
CA ALA A 100 4.29 13.28 3.95
C ALA A 100 3.81 12.68 2.64
N TYR A 101 4.37 11.54 2.33
CA TYR A 101 3.95 10.73 1.19
C TYR A 101 3.98 9.28 1.67
N TRP A 102 2.83 8.62 1.71
CA TRP A 102 2.72 7.26 2.23
C TRP A 102 1.48 6.59 1.71
N GLY A 103 1.38 5.29 1.87
CA GLY A 103 0.26 4.58 1.30
C GLY A 103 0.19 3.11 1.65
N PHE A 104 -0.86 2.48 1.13
CA PHE A 104 -1.18 1.08 1.38
C PHE A 104 -1.34 0.34 0.08
N PHE A 105 -0.64 -0.78 -0.05
CA PHE A 105 -0.92 -1.78 -1.08
C PHE A 105 -1.80 -2.82 -0.42
N TYR A 106 -2.96 -3.09 -1.00
CA TYR A 106 -3.91 -4.02 -0.42
C TYR A 106 -4.60 -4.84 -1.50
N LYS A 107 -5.19 -5.96 -1.11
CA LYS A 107 -5.94 -6.78 -2.04
C LYS A 107 -7.34 -7.02 -1.51
N CYS A 108 -8.28 -7.22 -2.44
CA CYS A 108 -9.63 -7.62 -2.12
C CYS A 108 -10.11 -8.59 -3.20
N LYS A 109 -11.10 -9.40 -2.85
CA LYS A 109 -11.63 -10.39 -3.78
C LYS A 109 -12.32 -9.72 -4.95
N THR A 110 -12.03 -10.18 -6.16
CA THR A 110 -12.60 -9.59 -7.37
C THR A 110 -14.12 -9.64 -7.39
N GLU A 111 -14.70 -10.70 -6.86
CA GLU A 111 -16.16 -10.82 -6.85
C GLU A 111 -16.83 -9.78 -5.99
N GLU A 112 -16.16 -9.27 -4.96
CA GLU A 112 -16.69 -8.21 -4.13
C GLU A 112 -16.53 -6.86 -4.80
N VAL A 113 -15.41 -6.66 -5.48
CA VAL A 113 -15.12 -5.41 -6.18
C VAL A 113 -15.96 -5.27 -7.43
N CYS A 114 -16.08 -6.34 -8.19
CA CYS A 114 -16.80 -6.32 -9.47
C CYS A 114 -18.26 -5.94 -9.33
N TYR A 115 -18.82 -6.16 -8.18
CA TYR A 115 -20.22 -5.91 -7.94
C TYR A 115 -20.49 -4.75 -7.03
N GLY A 116 -19.55 -3.87 -6.94
CA GLY A 116 -19.78 -2.62 -6.26
C GLY A 116 -20.95 -1.85 -6.82
N LYS A 117 -21.65 -2.48 -7.64
CA LYS A 117 -22.88 -1.96 -8.22
C LYS A 117 -24.07 -2.48 -7.45
#